data_3159fadb58b99965c3ca26e0781b3294
#
_entry.id   3159fadb58b99965c3ca26e0781b3294
#
_cell.length_a   1.000
_cell.length_b   1.000
_cell.length_c   1.000
_cell.angle_alpha   90.00
_cell.angle_beta   90.00
_cell.angle_gamma   90.00
#
_symmetry.space_group_name_H-M   'P 1'
#
loop_
_entity.id
_entity.type
_entity.pdbx_description
1 polymer ?
#
loop_
_entity_poly.entity_id
_entity_poly.type
_entity_poly.pdbx_seq_one_letter_code
_entity_poly.pdbx_strand_id
1 'polypeptide(L)'
;MQEKVIFDTNIYIGIFNLSLFKDEINVLNKVMFLAHPVLHELWMGARGKKEIRHLVKFGSRFVKLGRLVQPTPATQILIGRTCQKLRFSGKLDLKNPRGYSDVCIALLARQIGATVVTRDVGDFKKIYKVIDFRFRNVI
;
A
#
# COMPACT_ATOMS: atom_id res chain seq x y z
N MET A 1 -18.19 3.75 -12.84
CA MET A 1 -17.73 2.98 -11.68
C MET A 1 -16.49 3.62 -11.10
N GLN A 2 -16.44 3.73 -9.76
CA GLN A 2 -15.26 4.26 -9.08
C GLN A 2 -14.17 3.21 -8.98
N GLU A 3 -12.94 3.59 -9.26
CA GLU A 3 -11.77 2.73 -9.09
C GLU A 3 -11.41 2.61 -7.62
N LYS A 4 -11.26 1.40 -7.12
CA LYS A 4 -10.69 1.15 -5.78
C LYS A 4 -9.18 1.21 -5.87
N VAL A 5 -8.55 2.03 -5.03
CA VAL A 5 -7.09 2.17 -5.02
C VAL A 5 -6.51 2.03 -3.63
N ILE A 6 -5.29 1.49 -3.57
CA ILE A 6 -4.42 1.54 -2.40
C ILE A 6 -3.17 2.29 -2.84
N PHE A 7 -2.89 3.43 -2.22
CA PHE A 7 -1.66 4.17 -2.47
C PHE A 7 -0.52 3.59 -1.63
N ASP A 8 0.61 3.35 -2.29
CA ASP A 8 1.86 3.01 -1.61
C ASP A 8 2.34 4.19 -0.74
N THR A 9 3.15 3.90 0.26
CA THR A 9 3.66 4.90 1.21
C THR A 9 4.31 6.08 0.52
N ASN A 10 5.08 5.83 -0.55
CA ASN A 10 5.79 6.89 -1.27
C ASN A 10 4.87 7.93 -1.92
N ILE A 11 3.63 7.56 -2.25
CA ILE A 11 2.64 8.51 -2.77
C ILE A 11 2.25 9.50 -1.66
N TYR A 12 1.92 8.98 -0.46
CA TYR A 12 1.54 9.84 0.67
C TYR A 12 2.69 10.75 1.12
N ILE A 13 3.91 10.23 1.15
CA ILE A 13 5.09 11.03 1.49
C ILE A 13 5.26 12.17 0.47
N GLY A 14 5.10 11.87 -0.81
CA GLY A 14 5.14 12.91 -1.85
C GLY A 14 4.10 13.98 -1.64
N ILE A 15 2.86 13.59 -1.32
CA ILE A 15 1.76 14.52 -1.06
C ILE A 15 2.04 15.38 0.18
N PHE A 16 2.40 14.76 1.30
CA PHE A 16 2.54 15.46 2.58
C PHE A 16 3.74 16.39 2.60
N ASN A 17 4.87 15.99 2.00
CA ASN A 17 6.11 16.73 2.07
C ASN A 17 6.33 17.66 0.88
N LEU A 18 5.88 17.29 -0.32
CA LEU A 18 6.21 17.96 -1.56
C LEU A 18 4.98 18.45 -2.33
N SER A 19 3.80 18.25 -1.80
CA SER A 19 2.53 18.56 -2.48
C SER A 19 2.41 17.93 -3.88
N LEU A 20 3.08 16.78 -4.09
CA LEU A 20 3.00 16.01 -5.33
C LEU A 20 1.71 15.20 -5.40
N PHE A 21 1.34 14.79 -6.61
CA PHE A 21 0.24 13.83 -6.85
C PHE A 21 -1.15 14.28 -6.37
N LYS A 22 -1.38 15.58 -6.24
CA LYS A 22 -2.69 16.11 -5.81
C LYS A 22 -3.82 15.64 -6.73
N ASP A 23 -3.57 15.53 -8.03
CA ASP A 23 -4.56 15.07 -8.99
C ASP A 23 -4.92 13.59 -8.80
N GLU A 24 -3.95 12.77 -8.36
CA GLU A 24 -4.21 11.36 -8.03
C GLU A 24 -5.11 11.23 -6.80
N ILE A 25 -5.00 12.15 -5.85
CA ILE A 25 -5.89 12.16 -4.69
C ILE A 25 -7.23 12.78 -4.99
N ASN A 26 -7.40 13.42 -6.12
CA ASN A 26 -8.70 13.96 -6.48
C ASN A 26 -9.67 12.79 -6.70
N VAL A 27 -10.51 12.58 -5.69
CA VAL A 27 -11.18 11.32 -5.42
C VAL A 27 -12.56 11.21 -6.06
N LEU A 28 -12.89 12.04 -7.03
CA LEU A 28 -14.22 11.96 -7.65
C LEU A 28 -14.48 10.61 -8.32
N ASN A 29 -13.41 9.97 -8.83
CA ASN A 29 -13.48 8.69 -9.52
C ASN A 29 -12.81 7.54 -8.76
N LYS A 30 -12.41 7.74 -7.50
CA LYS A 30 -11.62 6.76 -6.76
C LYS A 30 -12.20 6.51 -5.38
N VAL A 31 -12.13 5.27 -4.94
CA VAL A 31 -12.39 4.88 -3.56
C VAL A 31 -11.05 4.48 -2.96
N MET A 32 -10.55 5.29 -2.05
CA MET A 32 -9.23 5.08 -1.42
C MET A 32 -9.36 4.17 -0.22
N PHE A 33 -8.51 3.15 -0.18
CA PHE A 33 -8.33 2.26 0.97
C PHE A 33 -6.90 2.41 1.48
N LEU A 34 -6.72 2.28 2.78
CA LEU A 34 -5.41 2.36 3.42
C LEU A 34 -4.99 0.97 3.87
N ALA A 35 -3.88 0.47 3.33
CA ALA A 35 -3.29 -0.78 3.77
C ALA A 35 -2.55 -0.58 5.10
N HIS A 36 -2.69 -1.52 6.04
CA HIS A 36 -2.08 -1.39 7.35
C HIS A 36 -0.55 -1.19 7.31
N PRO A 37 0.22 -1.83 6.39
CA PRO A 37 1.66 -1.56 6.34
C PRO A 37 1.99 -0.11 5.97
N VAL A 38 1.18 0.50 5.10
CA VAL A 38 1.34 1.91 4.72
C VAL A 38 1.13 2.82 5.93
N LEU A 39 0.08 2.57 6.70
CA LEU A 39 -0.18 3.33 7.93
C LEU A 39 0.99 3.23 8.90
N HIS A 40 1.52 2.01 9.11
CA HIS A 40 2.66 1.78 10.00
C HIS A 40 3.91 2.53 9.54
N GLU A 41 4.21 2.49 8.24
CA GLU A 41 5.37 3.18 7.69
C GLU A 41 5.26 4.70 7.83
N LEU A 42 4.06 5.25 7.63
CA LEU A 42 3.82 6.68 7.84
C LEU A 42 4.06 7.08 9.29
N TRP A 43 3.59 6.28 10.25
CA TRP A 43 3.82 6.51 11.67
C TRP A 43 5.29 6.40 12.04
N MET A 44 6.01 5.39 11.52
CA MET A 44 7.43 5.24 11.77
C MET A 44 8.26 6.43 11.26
N GLY A 45 7.79 7.10 10.23
CA GLY A 45 8.45 8.27 9.67
C GLY A 45 8.08 9.61 10.31
N ALA A 46 7.12 9.63 11.22
CA ALA A 46 6.66 10.88 11.86
C ALA A 46 7.71 11.44 12.82
N ARG A 47 8.01 12.72 12.72
CA ARG A 47 9.13 13.34 13.46
C ARG A 47 8.72 14.39 14.49
N GLY A 48 7.49 14.85 14.51
CA GLY A 48 7.10 15.93 15.42
C GLY A 48 5.61 15.95 15.69
N LYS A 49 5.23 16.82 16.63
CA LYS A 49 3.84 16.92 17.09
C LYS A 49 2.85 17.27 15.97
N LYS A 50 3.27 18.10 15.02
CA LYS A 50 2.41 18.49 13.89
C LYS A 50 2.13 17.29 12.97
N GLU A 51 3.17 16.53 12.64
CA GLU A 51 3.03 15.33 11.82
C GLU A 51 2.18 14.28 12.51
N ILE A 52 2.40 14.07 13.80
CA ILE A 52 1.62 13.12 14.61
C ILE A 52 0.14 13.50 14.60
N ARG A 53 -0.19 14.78 14.83
CA ARG A 53 -1.59 15.23 14.78
C ARG A 53 -2.21 15.02 13.42
N HIS A 54 -1.45 15.27 12.36
CA HIS A 54 -1.90 15.04 10.99
C HIS A 54 -2.21 13.56 10.76
N LEU A 55 -1.31 12.66 11.20
CA LEU A 55 -1.50 11.22 11.03
C LEU A 55 -2.68 10.68 11.84
N VAL A 56 -2.92 11.20 13.04
CA VAL A 56 -4.09 10.84 13.83
C VAL A 56 -5.38 11.12 13.05
N LYS A 57 -5.50 12.31 12.49
CA LYS A 57 -6.68 12.68 11.68
C LYS A 57 -6.78 11.84 10.40
N PHE A 58 -5.66 11.66 9.72
CA PHE A 58 -5.57 10.89 8.49
C PHE A 58 -6.05 9.44 8.71
N GLY A 59 -5.45 8.74 9.67
CA GLY A 59 -5.82 7.36 9.97
C GLY A 59 -7.26 7.22 10.45
N SER A 60 -7.73 8.17 11.27
CA SER A 60 -9.08 8.17 11.80
C SER A 60 -10.15 8.21 10.71
N ARG A 61 -9.89 8.93 9.60
CA ARG A 61 -10.84 8.97 8.47
C ARG A 61 -11.04 7.59 7.86
N PHE A 62 -9.95 6.86 7.63
CA PHE A 62 -10.04 5.52 7.05
C PHE A 62 -10.73 4.54 8.00
N VAL A 63 -10.44 4.63 9.29
CA VAL A 63 -11.10 3.79 10.30
C VAL A 63 -12.61 4.05 10.31
N LYS A 64 -13.03 5.32 10.35
CA LYS A 64 -14.44 5.70 10.36
C LYS A 64 -15.18 5.24 9.12
N LEU A 65 -14.52 5.27 7.97
CA LEU A 65 -15.10 4.83 6.69
C LEU A 65 -15.05 3.31 6.49
N GLY A 66 -14.42 2.56 7.42
CA GLY A 66 -14.21 1.14 7.25
C GLY A 66 -13.24 0.80 6.11
N ARG A 67 -12.29 1.69 5.84
CA ARG A 67 -11.35 1.56 4.71
C ARG A 67 -9.90 1.34 5.11
N LEU A 68 -9.64 1.04 6.38
CA LEU A 68 -8.33 0.52 6.81
C LEU A 68 -8.34 -0.98 6.58
N VAL A 69 -7.48 -1.46 5.66
CA VAL A 69 -7.51 -2.84 5.20
C VAL A 69 -6.51 -3.69 5.97
N GLN A 70 -6.99 -4.81 6.47
CA GLN A 70 -6.19 -5.85 7.15
C GLN A 70 -6.37 -7.16 6.41
N PRO A 71 -5.39 -8.07 6.44
CA PRO A 71 -5.55 -9.36 5.76
C PRO A 71 -6.56 -10.25 6.48
N THR A 72 -7.42 -10.89 5.70
CA THR A 72 -8.23 -12.00 6.18
C THR A 72 -7.34 -13.20 6.49
N PRO A 73 -7.81 -14.22 7.24
CA PRO A 73 -7.04 -15.44 7.44
C PRO A 73 -6.56 -16.08 6.14
N ALA A 74 -7.38 -16.12 5.10
CA ALA A 74 -7.01 -16.64 3.80
C ALA A 74 -5.88 -15.84 3.16
N THR A 75 -5.95 -14.51 3.23
CA THR A 75 -4.90 -13.62 2.71
C THR A 75 -3.61 -13.76 3.51
N GLN A 76 -3.67 -13.99 4.82
CA GLN A 76 -2.49 -14.25 5.65
C GLN A 76 -1.71 -15.47 5.14
N ILE A 77 -2.39 -16.55 4.85
CA ILE A 77 -1.77 -17.77 4.28
C ILE A 77 -1.16 -17.43 2.91
N LEU A 78 -1.88 -16.72 2.09
CA LEU A 78 -1.44 -16.34 0.76
C LEU A 78 -0.20 -15.44 0.78
N ILE A 79 -0.10 -14.52 1.73
CA ILE A 79 1.10 -13.69 1.96
C ILE A 79 2.30 -14.61 2.25
N GLY A 80 2.15 -15.53 3.18
CA GLY A 80 3.22 -16.45 3.53
C GLY A 80 3.69 -17.29 2.35
N ARG A 81 2.75 -17.85 1.58
CA ARG A 81 3.07 -18.64 0.39
C ARG A 81 3.75 -17.83 -0.70
N THR A 82 3.31 -16.60 -0.90
CA THR A 82 3.90 -15.70 -1.90
C THR A 82 5.34 -15.33 -1.50
N CYS A 83 5.56 -15.01 -0.23
CA CYS A 83 6.89 -14.74 0.30
C CYS A 83 7.83 -15.95 0.12
N GLN A 84 7.34 -17.14 0.38
CA GLN A 84 8.11 -18.38 0.20
C GLN A 84 8.56 -18.54 -1.26
N LYS A 85 7.65 -18.33 -2.21
CA LYS A 85 7.97 -18.42 -3.64
C LYS A 85 8.98 -17.36 -4.08
N LEU A 86 8.83 -16.12 -3.60
CA LEU A 86 9.74 -15.03 -3.92
C LEU A 86 11.13 -15.27 -3.34
N ARG A 87 11.22 -15.81 -2.13
CA ARG A 87 12.48 -16.17 -1.50
C ARG A 87 13.26 -17.19 -2.32
N PHE A 88 12.58 -18.25 -2.77
CA PHE A 88 13.21 -19.30 -3.56
C PHE A 88 13.62 -18.83 -4.95
N SER A 89 12.90 -17.88 -5.53
CA SER A 89 13.27 -17.31 -6.83
C SER A 89 14.45 -16.33 -6.73
N GLY A 90 14.77 -15.87 -5.52
CA GLY A 90 15.84 -14.89 -5.28
C GLY A 90 15.59 -13.51 -5.90
N LYS A 91 14.38 -13.26 -6.39
CA LYS A 91 14.07 -12.03 -7.15
C LYS A 91 13.71 -10.84 -6.26
N LEU A 92 13.31 -11.09 -5.03
CA LEU A 92 12.94 -10.04 -4.08
C LEU A 92 13.63 -10.29 -2.75
N ASP A 93 14.25 -9.26 -2.20
CA ASP A 93 14.90 -9.32 -0.89
C ASP A 93 13.84 -9.17 0.22
N LEU A 94 13.44 -10.30 0.80
CA LEU A 94 12.45 -10.32 1.90
C LEU A 94 13.08 -10.08 3.27
N LYS A 95 14.40 -10.02 3.37
CA LYS A 95 15.09 -9.56 4.58
C LYS A 95 14.94 -8.06 4.75
N ASN A 96 14.75 -7.34 3.66
CA ASN A 96 14.40 -5.94 3.69
C ASN A 96 12.91 -5.81 4.10
N PRO A 97 12.58 -5.10 5.19
CA PRO A 97 11.19 -4.91 5.61
C PRO A 97 10.28 -4.35 4.53
N ARG A 98 10.83 -3.54 3.62
CA ARG A 98 10.07 -2.95 2.51
C ARG A 98 9.59 -4.01 1.51
N GLY A 99 10.39 -5.02 1.23
CA GLY A 99 9.99 -6.11 0.35
C GLY A 99 8.79 -6.88 0.90
N TYR A 100 8.81 -7.17 2.19
CA TYR A 100 7.67 -7.80 2.86
C TYR A 100 6.43 -6.90 2.86
N SER A 101 6.59 -5.60 3.15
CA SER A 101 5.49 -4.63 3.08
C SER A 101 4.84 -4.60 1.70
N ASP A 102 5.64 -4.61 0.64
CA ASP A 102 5.13 -4.59 -0.74
C ASP A 102 4.30 -5.83 -1.04
N VAL A 103 4.71 -7.01 -0.57
CA VAL A 103 3.91 -8.23 -0.70
C VAL A 103 2.57 -8.07 0.02
N CYS A 104 2.58 -7.55 1.24
CA CYS A 104 1.35 -7.32 1.99
C CYS A 104 0.41 -6.34 1.26
N ILE A 105 0.94 -5.23 0.75
CA ILE A 105 0.17 -4.23 0.01
C ILE A 105 -0.46 -4.86 -1.24
N ALA A 106 0.32 -5.62 -2.01
CA ALA A 106 -0.16 -6.29 -3.22
C ALA A 106 -1.32 -7.24 -2.92
N LEU A 107 -1.20 -8.04 -1.87
CA LEU A 107 -2.20 -9.04 -1.54
C LEU A 107 -3.44 -8.44 -0.87
N LEU A 108 -3.29 -7.33 -0.16
CA LEU A 108 -4.45 -6.58 0.33
C LEU A 108 -5.23 -5.96 -0.83
N ALA A 109 -4.53 -5.43 -1.83
CA ALA A 109 -5.19 -4.94 -3.04
C ALA A 109 -5.96 -6.06 -3.75
N ARG A 110 -5.33 -7.22 -3.89
CA ARG A 110 -5.97 -8.41 -4.45
C ARG A 110 -7.22 -8.80 -3.66
N GLN A 111 -7.14 -8.78 -2.33
CA GLN A 111 -8.24 -9.16 -1.44
C GLN A 111 -9.50 -8.32 -1.68
N ILE A 112 -9.35 -7.02 -1.92
CA ILE A 112 -10.48 -6.10 -2.05
C ILE A 112 -10.77 -5.69 -3.48
N GLY A 113 -10.02 -6.21 -4.46
CA GLY A 113 -10.20 -5.84 -5.86
C GLY A 113 -9.75 -4.42 -6.18
N ALA A 114 -8.72 -3.92 -5.48
CA ALA A 114 -8.17 -2.59 -5.68
C ALA A 114 -6.93 -2.63 -6.58
N THR A 115 -6.52 -1.45 -7.04
CA THR A 115 -5.27 -1.25 -7.78
C THR A 115 -4.25 -0.56 -6.88
N VAL A 116 -3.04 -1.11 -6.79
CA VAL A 116 -1.93 -0.44 -6.09
C VAL A 116 -1.41 0.69 -6.98
N VAL A 117 -1.29 1.88 -6.43
CA VAL A 117 -0.70 3.03 -7.11
C VAL A 117 0.61 3.36 -6.40
N THR A 118 1.73 3.38 -7.14
CA THR A 118 3.07 3.55 -6.57
C THR A 118 3.93 4.42 -7.48
N ARG A 119 4.99 5.01 -6.92
CA ARG A 119 6.04 5.68 -7.70
C ARG A 119 7.06 4.69 -8.24
N ASP A 120 7.19 3.53 -7.61
CA ASP A 120 8.20 2.53 -7.95
C ASP A 120 7.52 1.18 -8.17
N VAL A 121 7.35 0.84 -9.44
CA VAL A 121 6.69 -0.41 -9.84
C VAL A 121 7.63 -1.62 -9.83
N GLY A 122 8.93 -1.42 -9.59
CA GLY A 122 9.94 -2.49 -9.73
C GLY A 122 9.63 -3.73 -8.91
N ASP A 123 9.46 -3.57 -7.61
CA ASP A 123 9.18 -4.70 -6.72
C ASP A 123 7.79 -5.30 -6.97
N PHE A 124 6.81 -4.45 -7.31
CA PHE A 124 5.46 -4.94 -7.65
C PHE A 124 5.46 -5.79 -8.93
N LYS A 125 6.28 -5.46 -9.91
CA LYS A 125 6.46 -6.31 -11.11
C LYS A 125 7.01 -7.69 -10.74
N LYS A 126 7.94 -7.76 -9.80
CA LYS A 126 8.48 -9.04 -9.32
C LYS A 126 7.42 -9.87 -8.63
N ILE A 127 6.60 -9.25 -7.79
CA ILE A 127 5.49 -9.90 -7.08
C ILE A 127 4.45 -10.39 -8.08
N TYR A 128 4.15 -9.60 -9.10
CA TYR A 128 3.17 -9.94 -10.13
C TYR A 128 3.52 -11.23 -10.88
N LYS A 129 4.80 -11.54 -11.03
CA LYS A 129 5.24 -12.80 -11.66
C LYS A 129 4.84 -14.05 -10.87
N VAL A 130 4.54 -13.88 -9.58
CA VAL A 130 4.21 -14.99 -8.67
C VAL A 130 2.72 -15.06 -8.40
N ILE A 131 2.05 -13.91 -8.30
CA ILE A 131 0.64 -13.83 -7.98
C ILE A 131 -0.01 -12.65 -8.70
N ASP A 132 -1.22 -12.86 -9.20
CA ASP A 132 -1.97 -11.86 -9.95
C ASP A 132 -2.58 -10.81 -9.01
N PHE A 133 -2.41 -9.54 -9.34
CA PHE A 133 -3.05 -8.39 -8.71
C PHE A 133 -2.87 -7.18 -9.64
N ARG A 134 -3.57 -6.07 -9.35
CA ARG A 134 -3.49 -4.89 -10.20
C ARG A 134 -2.61 -3.82 -9.56
N PHE A 135 -1.72 -3.26 -10.36
CA PHE A 135 -0.87 -2.14 -9.93
C PHE A 135 -0.55 -1.24 -11.12
N ARG A 136 -0.26 0.00 -10.84
CA ARG A 136 0.18 0.97 -11.84
C ARG A 136 1.09 2.03 -11.24
N ASN A 137 1.86 2.66 -12.12
CA ASN A 137 2.65 3.82 -11.72
C ASN A 137 1.73 5.02 -11.50
N VAL A 138 2.12 5.90 -10.61
CA VAL A 138 1.54 7.23 -10.53
C VAL A 138 2.00 8.03 -11.75
N ILE A 139 1.12 8.74 -12.36
CA ILE A 139 1.42 9.47 -13.60
C ILE A 139 2.14 10.78 -13.28
#